data_d427d9a7b8b720f13ab5b5fafebe59ed
#
_entry.id   d427d9a7b8b720f13ab5b5fafebe59ed
#
_cell.length_a   1.000
_cell.length_b   1.000
_cell.length_c   1.000
_cell.angle_alpha   90.00
_cell.angle_beta   90.00
_cell.angle_gamma   90.00
#
_symmetry.space_group_name_H-M   'P 1'
#
loop_
_entity.id
_entity.type
_entity.pdbx_description
1 polymer ?
#
loop_
_entity_poly.entity_id
_entity_poly.type
_entity_poly.pdbx_seq_one_letter_code
_entity_poly.pdbx_strand_id
1 'polypeptide(L)'
;MLKIYKLSYYIFPLMLGFLSMDTIAAINVYGPGGPAPAMHEAAKQFKNKTGIDVHVTAGPTSQWADKAKLDADVIYSGSEAMMSDFESVFADKIIKDSIEPLYLRPAAILVRKGNPKHIQGFKDLSKPNTKVLVTHGAGQVGMWEDIAGRTGNIQLTKSFRKNIAMYAPNTGAAKKAWEADSSYDAWLVFNIWGGQ
;
A
#
# COMPACT_ATOMS: atom_id res chain seq x y z
N MET A 1 3.25 56.21 73.52
CA MET A 1 4.15 56.15 72.40
C MET A 1 4.02 54.77 71.76
N LEU A 2 3.21 54.64 70.71
CA LEU A 2 2.79 53.37 70.11
C LEU A 2 3.63 53.16 68.82
N LYS A 3 4.50 52.16 68.81
CA LYS A 3 5.30 51.78 67.60
C LYS A 3 4.50 50.85 66.72
N ILE A 4 4.15 51.32 65.51
CA ILE A 4 3.47 50.54 64.47
C ILE A 4 4.56 49.91 63.64
N TYR A 5 4.61 48.56 63.61
CA TYR A 5 5.46 47.75 62.72
C TYR A 5 4.70 47.53 61.41
N LYS A 6 5.28 48.03 60.29
CA LYS A 6 4.81 47.72 58.94
C LYS A 6 5.28 46.35 58.52
N LEU A 7 4.34 45.41 58.34
CA LEU A 7 4.60 44.10 57.79
C LEU A 7 4.63 44.20 56.24
N SER A 8 5.82 44.05 55.69
CA SER A 8 6.02 44.09 54.22
C SER A 8 5.75 42.69 53.69
N TYR A 9 4.65 42.49 52.94
CA TYR A 9 4.35 41.27 52.21
C TYR A 9 5.15 41.27 50.91
N TYR A 10 6.16 40.40 50.82
CA TYR A 10 6.82 40.06 49.55
C TYR A 10 5.90 39.11 48.79
N ILE A 11 5.20 39.58 47.77
CA ILE A 11 4.51 38.77 46.79
C ILE A 11 5.57 38.23 45.85
N PHE A 12 5.90 36.93 45.98
CA PHE A 12 6.75 36.20 45.07
C PHE A 12 5.91 35.83 43.86
N PRO A 13 6.15 36.32 42.63
CA PRO A 13 5.41 35.90 41.46
C PRO A 13 5.79 34.43 41.17
N LEU A 14 4.86 33.52 41.36
CA LEU A 14 4.96 32.14 40.92
C LEU A 14 4.96 32.13 39.39
N MET A 15 6.16 32.12 38.76
CA MET A 15 6.29 31.92 37.34
C MET A 15 5.87 30.47 37.04
N LEU A 16 4.61 30.26 36.65
CA LEU A 16 4.19 29.05 35.98
C LEU A 16 4.86 29.02 34.60
N GLY A 17 5.99 28.30 34.51
CA GLY A 17 6.56 27.92 33.24
C GLY A 17 5.56 27.05 32.47
N PHE A 18 4.93 27.63 31.46
CA PHE A 18 4.22 26.83 30.45
C PHE A 18 5.29 26.00 29.73
N LEU A 19 5.44 24.74 30.12
CA LEU A 19 6.09 23.73 29.30
C LEU A 19 5.18 23.61 28.05
N SER A 20 5.59 24.28 26.98
CA SER A 20 5.04 24.01 25.65
C SER A 20 5.38 22.56 25.36
N MET A 21 4.42 21.66 25.55
CA MET A 21 4.50 20.33 24.96
C MET A 21 4.39 20.56 23.44
N ASP A 22 5.52 20.53 22.75
CA ASP A 22 5.53 20.42 21.30
C ASP A 22 4.74 19.13 20.97
N THR A 23 3.49 19.30 20.57
CA THR A 23 2.72 18.20 20.01
C THR A 23 3.35 17.88 18.67
N ILE A 24 4.16 16.82 18.64
CA ILE A 24 4.69 16.30 17.38
C ILE A 24 3.48 15.92 16.55
N ALA A 25 3.30 16.58 15.41
CA ALA A 25 2.21 16.31 14.49
C ALA A 25 2.29 14.86 14.01
N ALA A 26 1.13 14.22 13.85
CA ALA A 26 1.08 12.86 13.30
C ALA A 26 1.54 12.87 11.84
N ILE A 27 2.19 11.79 11.41
CA ILE A 27 2.64 11.59 10.03
C ILE A 27 1.49 11.00 9.20
N ASN A 28 1.11 11.65 8.12
CA ASN A 28 0.08 11.19 7.18
C ASN A 28 0.69 10.44 6.00
N VAL A 29 0.35 9.17 5.88
CA VAL A 29 0.87 8.25 4.85
C VAL A 29 -0.25 7.81 3.92
N TYR A 30 -0.05 7.95 2.61
CA TYR A 30 -1.05 7.61 1.60
C TYR A 30 -0.52 6.60 0.59
N GLY A 31 -1.40 5.70 0.10
CA GLY A 31 -1.00 4.78 -0.95
C GLY A 31 -2.04 3.72 -1.31
N PRO A 32 -1.69 2.76 -2.19
CA PRO A 32 -2.59 1.70 -2.62
C PRO A 32 -2.84 0.65 -1.55
N GLY A 33 -4.00 -0.02 -1.64
CA GLY A 33 -4.42 -1.04 -0.67
C GLY A 33 -3.55 -2.30 -0.63
N GLY A 34 -2.83 -2.63 -1.69
CA GLY A 34 -2.01 -3.84 -1.72
C GLY A 34 -0.91 -3.90 -0.63
N PRO A 35 -0.05 -2.88 -0.50
CA PRO A 35 0.96 -2.79 0.56
C PRO A 35 0.41 -2.41 1.94
N ALA A 36 -0.85 -1.99 2.06
CA ALA A 36 -1.42 -1.43 3.28
C ALA A 36 -1.18 -2.24 4.56
N PRO A 37 -1.31 -3.58 4.59
CA PRO A 37 -1.04 -4.36 5.81
C PRO A 37 0.39 -4.15 6.34
N ALA A 38 1.38 -4.15 5.45
CA ALA A 38 2.78 -3.89 5.81
C ALA A 38 2.98 -2.45 6.31
N MET A 39 2.32 -1.47 5.68
CA MET A 39 2.39 -0.07 6.07
C MET A 39 1.75 0.18 7.45
N HIS A 40 0.62 -0.45 7.75
CA HIS A 40 0.01 -0.37 9.08
C HIS A 40 0.91 -0.98 10.17
N GLU A 41 1.55 -2.10 9.89
CA GLU A 41 2.48 -2.70 10.86
C GLU A 41 3.74 -1.83 11.04
N ALA A 42 4.29 -1.27 9.96
CA ALA A 42 5.41 -0.33 10.03
C ALA A 42 5.03 0.93 10.84
N ALA A 43 3.85 1.50 10.62
CA ALA A 43 3.31 2.62 11.37
C ALA A 43 3.23 2.34 12.88
N LYS A 44 2.70 1.16 13.25
CA LYS A 44 2.63 0.70 14.63
C LYS A 44 4.02 0.58 15.27
N GLN A 45 4.97 -0.02 14.56
CA GLN A 45 6.34 -0.18 15.06
C GLN A 45 7.05 1.17 15.19
N PHE A 46 6.83 2.08 14.26
CA PHE A 46 7.37 3.43 14.31
C PHE A 46 6.83 4.20 15.53
N LYS A 47 5.51 4.17 15.74
CA LYS A 47 4.88 4.76 16.93
C LYS A 47 5.47 4.18 18.23
N ASN A 48 5.65 2.87 18.31
CA ASN A 48 6.22 2.22 19.49
C ASN A 48 7.66 2.67 19.79
N LYS A 49 8.44 3.00 18.74
CA LYS A 49 9.84 3.43 18.88
C LYS A 49 9.99 4.92 19.16
N THR A 50 9.12 5.75 18.60
CA THR A 50 9.30 7.21 18.59
C THR A 50 8.25 7.98 19.39
N GLY A 51 7.11 7.35 19.69
CA GLY A 51 5.94 8.03 20.25
C GLY A 51 5.13 8.82 19.24
N ILE A 52 5.56 8.89 17.96
CA ILE A 52 4.90 9.67 16.91
C ILE A 52 3.79 8.84 16.28
N ASP A 53 2.59 9.41 16.20
CA ASP A 53 1.47 8.79 15.49
C ASP A 53 1.66 8.80 13.97
N VAL A 54 1.26 7.70 13.31
CA VAL A 54 1.29 7.57 11.86
C VAL A 54 -0.07 7.12 11.36
N HIS A 55 -0.69 7.94 10.52
CA HIS A 55 -2.00 7.66 9.92
C HIS A 55 -1.83 7.13 8.50
N VAL A 56 -2.15 5.87 8.28
CA VAL A 56 -2.07 5.24 6.95
C VAL A 56 -3.45 5.25 6.30
N THR A 57 -3.57 5.98 5.19
CA THR A 57 -4.76 5.98 4.32
C THR A 57 -4.45 5.18 3.06
N ALA A 58 -5.19 4.10 2.84
CA ALA A 58 -4.93 3.16 1.75
C ALA A 58 -6.17 2.86 0.92
N GLY A 59 -5.99 2.73 -0.40
CA GLY A 59 -7.09 2.42 -1.33
C GLY A 59 -6.79 2.83 -2.76
N PRO A 60 -7.80 2.86 -3.63
CA PRO A 60 -7.69 3.44 -4.96
C PRO A 60 -7.24 4.91 -4.89
N THR A 61 -6.31 5.31 -5.75
CA THR A 61 -5.72 6.66 -5.76
C THR A 61 -6.77 7.76 -5.81
N SER A 62 -7.84 7.56 -6.58
CA SER A 62 -8.95 8.52 -6.70
C SER A 62 -9.69 8.80 -5.39
N GLN A 63 -9.56 7.95 -4.38
CA GLN A 63 -10.24 8.15 -3.08
C GLN A 63 -9.46 9.02 -2.10
N TRP A 64 -8.16 9.18 -2.32
CA TRP A 64 -7.30 9.87 -1.36
C TRP A 64 -6.38 10.94 -1.99
N ALA A 65 -6.23 10.97 -3.32
CA ALA A 65 -5.27 11.86 -3.98
C ALA A 65 -5.47 13.35 -3.63
N ASP A 66 -6.71 13.83 -3.61
CA ASP A 66 -6.97 15.25 -3.33
C ASP A 66 -6.63 15.62 -1.88
N LYS A 67 -6.93 14.71 -0.95
CA LYS A 67 -6.53 14.91 0.45
C LYS A 67 -5.02 14.84 0.61
N ALA A 68 -4.36 13.89 -0.05
CA ALA A 68 -2.91 13.75 -0.01
C ALA A 68 -2.18 15.00 -0.54
N LYS A 69 -2.72 15.69 -1.54
CA LYS A 69 -2.16 16.97 -2.02
C LYS A 69 -2.14 18.06 -0.95
N LEU A 70 -2.97 17.94 0.06
CA LEU A 70 -3.09 18.95 1.14
C LEU A 70 -2.23 18.61 2.35
N ASP A 71 -2.16 17.34 2.74
CA ASP A 71 -1.64 16.95 4.05
C ASP A 71 -0.78 15.68 4.07
N ALA A 72 -0.34 15.16 2.92
CA ALA A 72 0.55 14.00 2.91
C ALA A 72 1.97 14.39 3.31
N ASP A 73 2.53 13.62 4.24
CA ASP A 73 3.96 13.64 4.56
C ASP A 73 4.71 12.56 3.77
N VAL A 74 4.05 11.41 3.53
CA VAL A 74 4.63 10.28 2.79
C VAL A 74 3.60 9.68 1.84
N ILE A 75 4.02 9.37 0.62
CA ILE A 75 3.24 8.60 -0.35
C ILE A 75 4.02 7.32 -0.69
N TYR A 76 3.35 6.16 -0.65
CA TYR A 76 3.94 4.91 -1.11
C TYR A 76 3.19 4.37 -2.32
N SER A 77 3.89 3.67 -3.19
CA SER A 77 3.31 3.04 -4.38
C SER A 77 3.29 1.51 -4.30
N GLY A 78 2.57 0.91 -5.23
CA GLY A 78 2.53 -0.54 -5.39
C GLY A 78 3.55 -1.07 -6.40
N SER A 79 4.16 -0.20 -7.20
CA SER A 79 5.16 -0.53 -8.22
C SER A 79 5.87 0.73 -8.66
N GLU A 80 6.95 0.57 -9.42
CA GLU A 80 7.66 1.66 -10.06
C GLU A 80 6.74 2.42 -11.04
N ALA A 81 6.00 1.73 -11.91
CA ALA A 81 5.06 2.37 -12.85
C ALA A 81 4.02 3.25 -12.14
N MET A 82 3.46 2.77 -11.00
CA MET A 82 2.55 3.57 -10.18
C MET A 82 3.26 4.77 -9.56
N MET A 83 4.54 4.66 -9.19
CA MET A 83 5.30 5.81 -8.68
C MET A 83 5.51 6.86 -9.76
N SER A 84 5.81 6.47 -10.99
CA SER A 84 5.89 7.38 -12.14
C SER A 84 4.57 8.12 -12.41
N ASP A 85 3.42 7.42 -12.26
CA ASP A 85 2.11 8.09 -12.29
C ASP A 85 1.97 9.12 -11.16
N PHE A 86 2.43 8.79 -9.96
CA PHE A 86 2.39 9.70 -8.81
C PHE A 86 3.30 10.93 -9.00
N GLU A 87 4.47 10.77 -9.62
CA GLU A 87 5.32 11.91 -9.98
C GLU A 87 4.62 12.90 -10.90
N SER A 88 3.70 12.43 -11.75
CA SER A 88 2.86 13.28 -12.59
C SER A 88 1.70 13.90 -11.82
N VAL A 89 1.00 13.12 -10.99
CA VAL A 89 -0.19 13.57 -10.23
C VAL A 89 0.17 14.55 -9.12
N PHE A 90 1.34 14.37 -8.51
CA PHE A 90 1.83 15.16 -7.37
C PHE A 90 3.10 15.95 -7.69
N ALA A 91 3.29 16.36 -8.95
CA ALA A 91 4.54 16.90 -9.53
C ALA A 91 5.26 17.92 -8.64
N ASP A 92 4.51 18.83 -7.99
CA ASP A 92 5.05 19.92 -7.17
C ASP A 92 5.27 19.52 -5.70
N LYS A 93 4.86 18.30 -5.32
CA LYS A 93 4.83 17.85 -3.94
C LYS A 93 5.84 16.74 -3.63
N ILE A 94 6.19 15.93 -4.63
CA ILE A 94 7.12 14.82 -4.46
C ILE A 94 8.56 15.34 -4.50
N ILE A 95 9.32 15.06 -3.46
CA ILE A 95 10.76 15.24 -3.43
C ILE A 95 11.37 14.06 -4.19
N LYS A 96 11.70 14.25 -5.47
CA LYS A 96 12.12 13.17 -6.38
C LYS A 96 13.32 12.38 -5.86
N ASP A 97 14.29 13.06 -5.25
CA ASP A 97 15.50 12.43 -4.71
C ASP A 97 15.22 11.59 -3.44
N SER A 98 13.99 11.62 -2.90
CA SER A 98 13.57 10.80 -1.77
C SER A 98 12.86 9.51 -2.18
N ILE A 99 12.69 9.26 -3.48
CA ILE A 99 12.01 8.05 -3.98
C ILE A 99 12.95 6.85 -3.81
N GLU A 100 12.54 5.92 -2.94
CA GLU A 100 13.32 4.72 -2.64
C GLU A 100 12.48 3.44 -2.77
N PRO A 101 13.05 2.34 -3.29
CA PRO A 101 12.39 1.04 -3.26
C PRO A 101 12.39 0.48 -1.83
N LEU A 102 11.20 0.17 -1.28
CA LEU A 102 11.07 -0.33 0.08
C LEU A 102 11.31 -1.85 0.17
N TYR A 103 10.77 -2.64 -0.76
CA TYR A 103 10.91 -4.08 -0.79
C TYR A 103 10.46 -4.67 -2.13
N LEU A 104 10.88 -5.91 -2.40
CA LEU A 104 10.43 -6.67 -3.57
C LEU A 104 9.19 -7.48 -3.23
N ARG A 105 8.24 -7.47 -4.15
CA ARG A 105 7.03 -8.30 -4.09
C ARG A 105 7.03 -9.26 -5.26
N PRO A 106 7.46 -10.52 -5.08
CA PRO A 106 7.42 -11.49 -6.15
C PRO A 106 5.97 -11.79 -6.56
N ALA A 107 5.75 -11.99 -7.86
CA ALA A 107 4.50 -12.51 -8.36
C ALA A 107 4.28 -13.95 -7.87
N ALA A 108 3.04 -14.31 -7.60
CA ALA A 108 2.62 -15.63 -7.17
C ALA A 108 1.36 -16.05 -7.92
N ILE A 109 1.11 -17.33 -7.94
CA ILE A 109 -0.10 -17.91 -8.48
C ILE A 109 -0.88 -18.50 -7.31
N LEU A 110 -1.99 -17.83 -6.93
CA LEU A 110 -2.95 -18.44 -6.03
C LEU A 110 -3.74 -19.50 -6.79
N VAL A 111 -3.89 -20.67 -6.18
CA VAL A 111 -4.70 -21.77 -6.70
C VAL A 111 -5.77 -22.17 -5.71
N ARG A 112 -6.80 -22.86 -6.16
CA ARG A 112 -7.84 -23.40 -5.29
C ARG A 112 -7.25 -24.43 -4.32
N LYS A 113 -7.87 -24.57 -3.16
CA LYS A 113 -7.46 -25.55 -2.16
C LYS A 113 -7.30 -26.96 -2.79
N GLY A 114 -6.18 -27.58 -2.52
CA GLY A 114 -5.83 -28.87 -3.10
C GLY A 114 -5.31 -28.82 -4.54
N ASN A 115 -5.23 -27.62 -5.15
CA ASN A 115 -4.70 -27.43 -6.52
C ASN A 115 -5.26 -28.42 -7.55
N PRO A 116 -6.58 -28.47 -7.80
CA PRO A 116 -7.23 -29.49 -8.63
C PRO A 116 -6.75 -29.47 -10.09
N LYS A 117 -6.19 -28.37 -10.56
CA LYS A 117 -5.61 -28.24 -11.92
C LYS A 117 -4.11 -28.58 -11.97
N HIS A 118 -3.50 -28.96 -10.85
CA HIS A 118 -2.08 -29.28 -10.75
C HIS A 118 -1.18 -28.18 -11.34
N ILE A 119 -1.51 -26.91 -11.05
CA ILE A 119 -0.77 -25.75 -11.53
C ILE A 119 0.53 -25.65 -10.72
N GLN A 120 1.68 -25.77 -11.39
CA GLN A 120 3.01 -25.69 -10.79
C GLN A 120 3.78 -24.45 -11.20
N GLY A 121 3.32 -23.74 -12.25
CA GLY A 121 3.97 -22.54 -12.74
C GLY A 121 3.19 -21.83 -13.84
N PHE A 122 3.75 -20.73 -14.33
CA PHE A 122 3.09 -19.86 -15.30
C PHE A 122 2.68 -20.60 -16.59
N LYS A 123 3.47 -21.58 -17.05
CA LYS A 123 3.14 -22.37 -18.24
C LYS A 123 1.82 -23.12 -18.10
N ASP A 124 1.48 -23.58 -16.90
CA ASP A 124 0.25 -24.33 -16.67
C ASP A 124 -1.00 -23.44 -16.81
N LEU A 125 -0.86 -22.15 -16.57
CA LEU A 125 -1.93 -21.17 -16.77
C LEU A 125 -2.33 -21.02 -18.25
N SER A 126 -1.48 -21.47 -19.17
CA SER A 126 -1.72 -21.44 -20.62
C SER A 126 -2.38 -22.72 -21.15
N LYS A 127 -2.59 -23.73 -20.30
CA LYS A 127 -3.27 -24.97 -20.68
C LYS A 127 -4.75 -24.73 -21.02
N PRO A 128 -5.32 -25.51 -21.94
CA PRO A 128 -6.74 -25.40 -22.25
C PRO A 128 -7.63 -25.55 -21.01
N ASN A 129 -8.75 -24.84 -21.01
CA ASN A 129 -9.76 -24.88 -19.94
C ASN A 129 -9.24 -24.45 -18.55
N THR A 130 -8.21 -23.61 -18.50
CA THR A 130 -7.76 -22.95 -17.28
C THR A 130 -8.36 -21.55 -17.22
N LYS A 131 -9.09 -21.22 -16.16
CA LYS A 131 -9.65 -19.90 -15.94
C LYS A 131 -8.77 -19.10 -14.99
N VAL A 132 -8.20 -18.01 -15.48
CA VAL A 132 -7.26 -17.17 -14.74
C VAL A 132 -7.88 -15.82 -14.44
N LEU A 133 -7.78 -15.39 -13.19
CA LEU A 133 -8.03 -14.04 -12.74
C LEU A 133 -6.71 -13.25 -12.75
N VAL A 134 -6.71 -12.05 -13.31
CA VAL A 134 -5.57 -11.12 -13.21
C VAL A 134 -6.03 -9.78 -12.65
N THR A 135 -5.16 -9.09 -11.93
CA THR A 135 -5.39 -7.72 -11.51
C THR A 135 -4.77 -6.78 -12.51
N HIS A 136 -5.57 -5.83 -13.04
CA HIS A 136 -5.13 -4.83 -14.01
C HIS A 136 -5.25 -3.44 -13.40
N GLY A 137 -4.44 -3.15 -12.40
CA GLY A 137 -4.41 -1.93 -11.61
C GLY A 137 -3.64 -2.12 -10.31
N ALA A 138 -3.64 -1.13 -9.44
CA ALA A 138 -2.97 -1.18 -8.13
C ALA A 138 -1.49 -1.62 -8.19
N GLY A 139 -0.76 -1.19 -9.21
CA GLY A 139 0.65 -1.53 -9.42
C GLY A 139 0.87 -2.94 -10.01
N GLN A 140 -0.14 -3.54 -10.64
CA GLN A 140 -0.06 -4.85 -11.30
C GLN A 140 -0.33 -4.77 -12.82
N VAL A 141 -0.43 -3.56 -13.37
CA VAL A 141 -0.51 -3.34 -14.82
C VAL A 141 0.78 -3.85 -15.45
N GLY A 142 0.68 -4.61 -16.52
CA GLY A 142 1.84 -5.19 -17.23
C GLY A 142 2.46 -6.42 -16.57
N MET A 143 2.07 -6.80 -15.35
CA MET A 143 2.71 -7.90 -14.62
C MET A 143 2.64 -9.23 -15.36
N TRP A 144 1.49 -9.61 -15.90
CA TRP A 144 1.36 -10.87 -16.61
C TRP A 144 2.03 -10.83 -17.99
N GLU A 145 1.99 -9.67 -18.64
CA GLU A 145 2.66 -9.42 -19.92
C GLU A 145 4.17 -9.58 -19.78
N ASP A 146 4.74 -9.03 -18.72
CA ASP A 146 6.18 -9.16 -18.42
C ASP A 146 6.58 -10.62 -18.17
N ILE A 147 5.78 -11.34 -17.36
CA ILE A 147 6.05 -12.75 -17.07
C ILE A 147 5.96 -13.58 -18.35
N ALA A 148 4.91 -13.36 -19.14
CA ALA A 148 4.73 -14.05 -20.42
C ALA A 148 5.84 -13.71 -21.41
N GLY A 149 6.20 -12.44 -21.51
CA GLY A 149 7.24 -11.93 -22.42
C GLY A 149 8.62 -12.54 -22.16
N ARG A 150 8.98 -12.71 -20.88
CA ARG A 150 10.24 -13.33 -20.45
C ARG A 150 10.40 -14.80 -20.94
N THR A 151 9.29 -15.45 -21.27
CA THR A 151 9.36 -16.83 -21.83
C THR A 151 9.85 -16.85 -23.28
N GLY A 152 9.82 -15.72 -23.99
CA GLY A 152 10.11 -15.64 -25.44
C GLY A 152 9.13 -16.41 -26.32
N ASN A 153 8.02 -16.92 -25.77
CA ASN A 153 7.08 -17.78 -26.47
C ASN A 153 5.74 -17.08 -26.72
N ILE A 154 5.57 -16.57 -27.94
CA ILE A 154 4.35 -15.88 -28.33
C ILE A 154 3.08 -16.73 -28.30
N GLN A 155 3.19 -18.05 -28.54
CA GLN A 155 2.04 -18.94 -28.48
C GLN A 155 1.58 -19.15 -27.03
N LEU A 156 2.52 -19.27 -26.11
CA LEU A 156 2.22 -19.31 -24.68
C LEU A 156 1.52 -18.03 -24.23
N THR A 157 2.03 -16.87 -24.64
CA THR A 157 1.42 -15.56 -24.34
C THR A 157 -0.01 -15.47 -24.88
N LYS A 158 -0.24 -15.90 -26.12
CA LYS A 158 -1.59 -15.94 -26.73
C LYS A 158 -2.53 -16.88 -25.98
N SER A 159 -2.04 -18.07 -25.61
CA SER A 159 -2.85 -19.06 -24.89
C SER A 159 -3.18 -18.59 -23.48
N PHE A 160 -2.21 -18.01 -22.77
CA PHE A 160 -2.47 -17.41 -21.47
C PHE A 160 -3.53 -16.30 -21.54
N ARG A 161 -3.39 -15.36 -22.49
CA ARG A 161 -4.36 -14.28 -22.68
C ARG A 161 -5.79 -14.81 -22.90
N LYS A 162 -5.96 -15.92 -23.65
CA LYS A 162 -7.27 -16.55 -23.86
C LYS A 162 -7.87 -17.10 -22.57
N ASN A 163 -7.03 -17.50 -21.63
CA ASN A 163 -7.43 -18.09 -20.38
C ASN A 163 -7.76 -17.04 -19.30
N ILE A 164 -7.42 -15.76 -19.54
CA ILE A 164 -7.80 -14.69 -18.62
C ILE A 164 -9.31 -14.49 -18.71
N ALA A 165 -10.00 -14.94 -17.67
CA ALA A 165 -11.45 -14.83 -17.58
C ALA A 165 -11.92 -13.49 -17.01
N MET A 166 -11.03 -12.79 -16.25
CA MET A 166 -11.32 -11.48 -15.68
C MET A 166 -10.05 -10.64 -15.52
N TYR A 167 -10.15 -9.39 -15.90
CA TYR A 167 -9.21 -8.32 -15.59
C TYR A 167 -9.81 -7.47 -14.47
N ALA A 168 -9.43 -7.70 -13.23
CA ALA A 168 -9.96 -6.96 -12.10
C ALA A 168 -9.30 -5.57 -12.00
N PRO A 169 -10.04 -4.48 -11.78
CA PRO A 169 -9.49 -3.12 -11.79
C PRO A 169 -8.59 -2.82 -10.59
N ASN A 170 -8.66 -3.60 -9.53
CA ASN A 170 -7.80 -3.51 -8.35
C ASN A 170 -7.82 -4.82 -7.57
N THR A 171 -6.91 -4.95 -6.60
CA THR A 171 -6.76 -6.18 -5.81
C THR A 171 -8.00 -6.50 -4.97
N GLY A 172 -8.71 -5.47 -4.43
CA GLY A 172 -9.95 -5.68 -3.68
C GLY A 172 -11.07 -6.27 -4.54
N ALA A 173 -11.23 -5.80 -5.79
CA ALA A 173 -12.17 -6.36 -6.75
C ALA A 173 -11.77 -7.79 -7.15
N ALA A 174 -10.48 -8.04 -7.36
CA ALA A 174 -9.97 -9.38 -7.64
C ALA A 174 -10.25 -10.36 -6.48
N LYS A 175 -10.00 -9.94 -5.24
CA LYS A 175 -10.32 -10.74 -4.05
C LYS A 175 -11.80 -11.09 -3.97
N LYS A 176 -12.68 -10.11 -4.14
CA LYS A 176 -14.13 -10.34 -4.15
C LYS A 176 -14.55 -11.32 -5.24
N ALA A 177 -14.02 -11.20 -6.46
CA ALA A 177 -14.29 -12.13 -7.54
C ALA A 177 -13.79 -13.54 -7.24
N TRP A 178 -12.58 -13.66 -6.71
CA TRP A 178 -12.00 -14.92 -6.29
C TRP A 178 -12.83 -15.63 -5.22
N GLU A 179 -13.33 -14.91 -4.23
CA GLU A 179 -14.16 -15.47 -3.16
C GLU A 179 -15.56 -15.85 -3.64
N ALA A 180 -16.15 -15.05 -4.54
CA ALA A 180 -17.53 -15.23 -5.01
C ALA A 180 -17.66 -16.32 -6.08
N ASP A 181 -16.65 -16.58 -6.90
CA ASP A 181 -16.72 -17.51 -8.03
C ASP A 181 -15.61 -18.56 -7.95
N SER A 182 -15.99 -19.76 -7.54
CA SER A 182 -15.08 -20.91 -7.45
C SER A 182 -14.61 -21.46 -8.82
N SER A 183 -15.15 -20.95 -9.93
CA SER A 183 -14.78 -21.39 -11.28
C SER A 183 -13.41 -20.87 -11.75
N TYR A 184 -12.85 -19.84 -11.08
CA TYR A 184 -11.46 -19.45 -11.32
C TYR A 184 -10.52 -20.53 -10.78
N ASP A 185 -9.61 -21.01 -11.62
CA ASP A 185 -8.61 -22.01 -11.27
C ASP A 185 -7.37 -21.40 -10.62
N ALA A 186 -7.01 -20.20 -11.06
CA ALA A 186 -5.85 -19.46 -10.59
C ALA A 186 -6.07 -17.95 -10.56
N TRP A 187 -5.36 -17.29 -9.65
CA TRP A 187 -5.23 -15.84 -9.61
C TRP A 187 -3.76 -15.46 -9.60
N LEU A 188 -3.32 -14.76 -10.65
CA LEU A 188 -1.97 -14.20 -10.73
C LEU A 188 -1.92 -12.87 -9.98
N VAL A 189 -1.11 -12.80 -8.96
CA VAL A 189 -1.08 -11.68 -7.98
C VAL A 189 0.28 -11.60 -7.30
N PHE A 190 0.54 -10.59 -6.51
CA PHE A 190 1.70 -10.58 -5.61
C PHE A 190 1.52 -11.55 -4.43
N ASN A 191 2.61 -12.14 -3.96
CA ASN A 191 2.64 -13.21 -2.94
C ASN A 191 1.98 -12.86 -1.60
N ILE A 192 1.86 -11.59 -1.25
CA ILE A 192 1.25 -11.13 0.01
C ILE A 192 -0.19 -11.66 0.22
N TRP A 193 -0.87 -12.05 -0.85
CA TRP A 193 -2.24 -12.56 -0.80
C TRP A 193 -2.32 -14.08 -0.61
N GLY A 194 -1.21 -14.80 -0.68
CA GLY A 194 -1.14 -16.24 -0.54
C GLY A 194 -1.17 -16.77 0.89
N GLY A 195 -1.03 -15.91 1.87
CA GLY A 195 -0.97 -16.26 3.29
C GLY A 195 -2.16 -15.79 4.13
N GLN A 196 -3.27 -15.34 3.50
CA GLN A 196 -4.48 -14.87 4.17
C GLN A 196 -5.63 -15.86 4.07
#